data_7430fa1aa16234b28aa50a5302d30c48
#
_entry.id   7430fa1aa16234b28aa50a5302d30c48
#
_cell.length_a   1.000
_cell.length_b   1.000
_cell.length_c   1.000
_cell.angle_alpha   90.00
_cell.angle_beta   90.00
_cell.angle_gamma   90.00
#
_symmetry.space_group_name_H-M   'P 1'
#
loop_
_entity.id
_entity.type
_entity.pdbx_description
1 polymer ?
#
loop_
_entity_poly.entity_id
_entity_poly.type
_entity_poly.pdbx_seq_one_letter_code
_entity_poly.pdbx_strand_id
1 'polypeptide(L)'
;MEYLDTACAVYHTVDDPEYMRGRIAKGAMYGAFIDGQLAGFMGVHDEGSIGLLEVLPEYRRRHVAMALETYVFNRFIEQGMIPYGQIVVGNEASGRLQEKMGVCFAKEHVFWLSKLRDWSLEEATSAHVGGGL
;
A
#
# COMPACT_ATOMS: atom_id res chain seq x y z
N MET A 1 6.47 -7.59 14.09
CA MET A 1 7.84 -7.78 13.58
C MET A 1 8.04 -9.14 12.92
N GLU A 2 7.34 -10.16 13.39
CA GLU A 2 7.37 -11.55 12.90
C GLU A 2 7.12 -11.66 11.37
N TYR A 3 6.30 -10.80 10.79
CA TYR A 3 5.95 -10.85 9.37
C TYR A 3 6.73 -9.85 8.49
N LEU A 4 7.77 -9.23 9.03
CA LEU A 4 8.56 -8.25 8.28
C LEU A 4 9.21 -8.85 7.03
N ASP A 5 9.82 -10.02 7.18
CA ASP A 5 10.52 -10.69 6.07
C ASP A 5 9.53 -11.06 4.96
N THR A 6 8.34 -11.54 5.34
CA THR A 6 7.26 -11.83 4.38
C THR A 6 6.78 -10.56 3.68
N ALA A 7 6.56 -9.47 4.43
CA ALA A 7 6.12 -8.20 3.83
C ALA A 7 7.18 -7.65 2.86
N CYS A 8 8.45 -7.66 3.22
CA CYS A 8 9.54 -7.22 2.34
C CYS A 8 9.71 -8.10 1.11
N ALA A 9 9.48 -9.42 1.24
CA ALA A 9 9.63 -10.36 0.13
C ALA A 9 8.54 -10.20 -0.96
N VAL A 10 7.35 -9.74 -0.60
CA VAL A 10 6.21 -9.65 -1.53
C VAL A 10 5.87 -8.23 -1.95
N TYR A 11 6.22 -7.23 -1.18
CA TYR A 11 5.94 -5.83 -1.49
C TYR A 11 7.12 -5.16 -2.18
N HIS A 12 7.01 -4.93 -3.47
CA HIS A 12 8.08 -4.40 -4.31
C HIS A 12 7.93 -2.91 -4.66
N THR A 13 6.85 -2.27 -4.24
CA THR A 13 6.60 -0.86 -4.54
C THR A 13 7.50 0.08 -3.73
N VAL A 14 7.82 -0.30 -2.50
CA VAL A 14 8.80 0.38 -1.65
C VAL A 14 9.85 -0.65 -1.27
N ASP A 15 11.00 -0.60 -1.93
CA ASP A 15 12.13 -1.47 -1.65
C ASP A 15 12.98 -0.88 -0.52
N ASP A 16 12.35 -0.71 0.63
CA ASP A 16 12.97 -0.19 1.84
C ASP A 16 12.51 -0.99 3.06
N PRO A 17 13.28 -2.02 3.46
CA PRO A 17 12.96 -2.83 4.64
C PRO A 17 12.95 -2.02 5.95
N GLU A 18 13.73 -0.96 6.05
CA GLU A 18 13.74 -0.11 7.24
C GLU A 18 12.45 0.70 7.36
N TYR A 19 11.95 1.21 6.24
CA TYR A 19 10.66 1.88 6.19
C TYR A 19 9.54 0.94 6.64
N MET A 20 9.48 -0.27 6.08
CA MET A 20 8.49 -1.28 6.48
C MET A 20 8.60 -1.65 7.96
N ARG A 21 9.81 -1.84 8.46
CA ARG A 21 10.08 -2.08 9.90
C ARG A 21 9.54 -0.94 10.76
N GLY A 22 9.79 0.28 10.35
CA GLY A 22 9.31 1.49 11.04
C GLY A 22 7.78 1.56 11.07
N ARG A 23 7.10 1.23 9.97
CA ARG A 23 5.63 1.20 9.91
C ARG A 23 5.04 0.13 10.83
N ILE A 24 5.63 -1.07 10.82
CA ILE A 24 5.22 -2.17 11.73
C ILE A 24 5.43 -1.77 13.19
N ALA A 25 6.60 -1.23 13.54
CA ALA A 25 6.90 -0.81 14.90
C ALA A 25 5.98 0.28 15.44
N LYS A 26 5.50 1.16 14.56
CA LYS A 26 4.50 2.22 14.90
C LYS A 26 3.06 1.71 14.96
N GLY A 27 2.81 0.43 14.71
CA GLY A 27 1.46 -0.12 14.64
C GLY A 27 0.64 0.41 13.45
N ALA A 28 1.31 0.84 12.40
CA ALA A 28 0.69 1.41 11.21
C ALA A 28 0.44 0.39 10.09
N MET A 29 0.59 -0.90 10.41
CA MET A 29 0.34 -2.01 9.49
C MET A 29 -0.78 -2.90 10.04
N TYR A 30 -1.59 -3.39 9.13
CA TYR A 30 -2.73 -4.28 9.39
C TYR A 30 -2.55 -5.56 8.57
N GLY A 31 -2.73 -6.72 9.20
CA GLY A 31 -2.65 -8.01 8.53
C GLY A 31 -4.01 -8.68 8.45
N ALA A 32 -4.32 -9.32 7.34
CA ALA A 32 -5.42 -10.25 7.19
C ALA A 32 -4.91 -11.68 7.32
N PHE A 33 -5.59 -12.48 8.11
CA PHE A 33 -5.21 -13.87 8.37
C PHE A 33 -6.34 -14.81 7.98
N ILE A 34 -5.99 -15.91 7.33
CA ILE A 34 -6.90 -17.01 7.01
C ILE A 34 -6.28 -18.29 7.59
N ASP A 35 -7.05 -18.98 8.43
CA ASP A 35 -6.59 -20.19 9.13
C ASP A 35 -5.24 -20.01 9.86
N GLY A 36 -5.03 -18.82 10.45
CA GLY A 36 -3.80 -18.47 11.16
C GLY A 36 -2.61 -18.10 10.28
N GLN A 37 -2.78 -18.11 8.94
CA GLN A 37 -1.74 -17.73 7.99
C GLN A 37 -1.97 -16.31 7.47
N LEU A 38 -0.88 -15.53 7.32
CA LEU A 38 -0.96 -14.20 6.73
C LEU A 38 -1.40 -14.31 5.27
N ALA A 39 -2.53 -13.70 4.94
CA ALA A 39 -3.10 -13.69 3.60
C ALA A 39 -2.81 -12.39 2.85
N GLY A 40 -2.62 -11.31 3.55
CA GLY A 40 -2.31 -10.00 2.99
C GLY A 40 -2.12 -8.97 4.08
N PHE A 41 -1.67 -7.81 3.68
CA PHE A 41 -1.47 -6.68 4.61
C PHE A 41 -1.75 -5.35 3.91
N MET A 42 -1.94 -4.33 4.71
CA MET A 42 -2.07 -2.95 4.27
C MET A 42 -1.54 -2.03 5.37
N GLY A 43 -1.19 -0.82 5.01
CA GLY A 43 -0.65 0.12 5.99
C GLY A 43 -1.00 1.56 5.74
N VAL A 44 -0.52 2.40 6.63
CA VAL A 44 -0.65 3.84 6.56
C VAL A 44 0.75 4.44 6.43
N HIS A 45 0.97 5.24 5.41
CA HIS A 45 2.22 5.96 5.19
C HIS A 45 2.49 7.02 6.27
N ASP A 46 3.71 7.52 6.35
CA ASP A 46 4.09 8.51 7.36
C ASP A 46 3.28 9.81 7.25
N GLU A 47 2.88 10.18 6.05
CA GLU A 47 2.04 11.37 5.80
C GLU A 47 0.54 11.10 6.01
N GLY A 48 0.15 9.89 6.36
CA GLY A 48 -1.23 9.52 6.69
C GLY A 48 -2.04 8.92 5.56
N SER A 49 -1.51 8.80 4.34
CA SER A 49 -2.22 8.10 3.26
C SER A 49 -2.27 6.61 3.50
N ILE A 50 -3.38 5.99 3.12
CA ILE A 50 -3.58 4.55 3.17
C ILE A 50 -2.94 3.92 1.92
N GLY A 51 -2.16 2.88 2.12
CA GLY A 51 -1.46 2.18 1.05
C GLY A 51 -0.76 0.93 1.56
N LEU A 52 0.40 0.61 1.00
CA LEU A 52 1.17 -0.57 1.37
C LEU A 52 0.34 -1.87 1.29
N LEU A 53 -0.64 -1.88 0.37
CA LEU A 53 -1.57 -3.01 0.19
C LEU A 53 -0.93 -4.10 -0.65
N GLU A 54 -0.88 -5.30 -0.10
CA GLU A 54 -0.47 -6.50 -0.83
C GLU A 54 -1.30 -7.70 -0.35
N VAL A 55 -1.69 -8.54 -1.28
CA VAL A 55 -2.31 -9.85 -1.03
C VAL A 55 -1.39 -10.92 -1.55
N LEU A 56 -1.04 -11.89 -0.69
CA LEU A 56 -0.16 -12.98 -1.07
C LEU A 56 -0.79 -13.78 -2.21
N PRO A 57 0.01 -14.26 -3.19
CA PRO A 57 -0.50 -14.86 -4.43
C PRO A 57 -1.55 -15.96 -4.21
N GLU A 58 -1.35 -16.83 -3.24
CA GLU A 58 -2.24 -17.95 -2.91
C GLU A 58 -3.60 -17.54 -2.34
N TYR A 59 -3.71 -16.28 -1.87
CA TYR A 59 -4.95 -15.72 -1.29
C TYR A 59 -5.63 -14.69 -2.18
N ARG A 60 -5.11 -14.45 -3.39
CA ARG A 60 -5.72 -13.51 -4.34
C ARG A 60 -7.10 -14.01 -4.80
N ARG A 61 -7.94 -13.07 -5.23
CA ARG A 61 -9.33 -13.32 -5.68
C ARG A 61 -10.23 -13.90 -4.61
N ARG A 62 -9.92 -13.68 -3.34
CA ARG A 62 -10.70 -14.10 -2.17
C ARG A 62 -11.20 -12.91 -1.34
N HIS A 63 -11.28 -11.73 -1.96
CA HIS A 63 -11.72 -10.47 -1.34
C HIS A 63 -10.87 -9.98 -0.14
N VAL A 64 -9.64 -10.43 -0.01
CA VAL A 64 -8.75 -10.06 1.10
C VAL A 64 -8.44 -8.57 1.07
N ALA A 65 -8.11 -8.01 -0.11
CA ALA A 65 -7.84 -6.58 -0.26
C ALA A 65 -9.06 -5.73 0.14
N MET A 66 -10.25 -6.10 -0.31
CA MET A 66 -11.49 -5.40 0.04
C MET A 66 -11.76 -5.44 1.55
N ALA A 67 -11.54 -6.57 2.20
CA ALA A 67 -11.71 -6.72 3.64
C ALA A 67 -10.73 -5.84 4.42
N LEU A 68 -9.44 -5.81 4.01
CA LEU A 68 -8.43 -4.96 4.61
C LEU A 68 -8.78 -3.46 4.48
N GLU A 69 -9.10 -3.01 3.28
CA GLU A 69 -9.48 -1.61 3.04
C GLU A 69 -10.73 -1.22 3.83
N THR A 70 -11.76 -2.06 3.80
CA THR A 70 -12.98 -1.80 4.57
C THR A 70 -12.68 -1.62 6.05
N TYR A 71 -11.85 -2.50 6.62
CA TYR A 71 -11.45 -2.41 8.02
C TYR A 71 -10.70 -1.11 8.31
N VAL A 72 -9.67 -0.80 7.52
CA VAL A 72 -8.83 0.38 7.75
C VAL A 72 -9.62 1.67 7.52
N PHE A 73 -10.46 1.74 6.49
CA PHE A 73 -11.30 2.90 6.22
C PHE A 73 -12.28 3.16 7.37
N ASN A 74 -12.93 2.11 7.88
CA ASN A 74 -13.84 2.24 9.03
C ASN A 74 -13.09 2.72 10.27
N ARG A 75 -11.89 2.24 10.53
CA ARG A 75 -11.05 2.72 11.64
C ARG A 75 -10.75 4.20 11.55
N PHE A 76 -10.45 4.72 10.36
CA PHE A 76 -10.23 6.13 10.13
C PHE A 76 -11.50 6.95 10.39
N ILE A 77 -12.63 6.50 9.84
CA ILE A 77 -13.92 7.19 10.00
C ILE A 77 -14.34 7.22 11.48
N GLU A 78 -14.20 6.11 12.20
CA GLU A 78 -14.49 6.04 13.64
C GLU A 78 -13.65 7.02 14.48
N GLN A 79 -12.44 7.33 14.01
CA GLN A 79 -11.55 8.31 14.64
C GLN A 79 -11.80 9.75 14.17
N GLY A 80 -12.82 9.98 13.33
CA GLY A 80 -13.13 11.28 12.76
C GLY A 80 -12.17 11.75 11.66
N MET A 81 -11.39 10.82 11.10
CA MET A 81 -10.44 11.08 10.01
C MET A 81 -11.05 10.71 8.66
N ILE A 82 -10.63 11.40 7.62
CA ILE A 82 -10.99 11.07 6.24
C ILE A 82 -9.93 10.12 5.67
N PRO A 83 -10.31 8.87 5.33
CA PRO A 83 -9.36 7.97 4.68
C PRO A 83 -9.05 8.45 3.25
N TYR A 84 -7.80 8.46 2.89
CA TYR A 84 -7.35 8.81 1.55
C TYR A 84 -6.12 7.98 1.16
N GLY A 85 -5.90 7.83 -0.12
CA GLY A 85 -4.75 7.13 -0.66
C GLY A 85 -4.42 7.64 -2.05
N GLN A 86 -3.44 7.01 -2.67
CA GLN A 86 -2.97 7.35 -4.00
C GLN A 86 -2.84 6.08 -4.82
N ILE A 87 -3.15 6.19 -6.09
CA ILE A 87 -3.02 5.11 -7.06
C ILE A 87 -2.09 5.58 -8.17
N VAL A 88 -1.11 4.76 -8.51
CA VAL A 88 -0.26 5.03 -9.67
C VAL A 88 -1.09 5.01 -10.94
N VAL A 89 -0.91 6.02 -11.78
CA VAL A 89 -1.57 6.08 -13.08
C VAL A 89 -1.24 4.82 -13.88
N GLY A 90 -2.29 4.14 -14.36
CA GLY A 90 -2.16 2.87 -15.08
C GLY A 90 -2.29 1.61 -14.20
N ASN A 91 -2.36 1.73 -12.88
CA ASN A 91 -2.66 0.60 -12.00
C ASN A 91 -4.16 0.29 -12.01
N GLU A 92 -4.61 -0.41 -13.05
CA GLU A 92 -6.04 -0.71 -13.25
C GLU A 92 -6.63 -1.62 -12.17
N ALA A 93 -5.84 -2.56 -11.63
CA ALA A 93 -6.32 -3.47 -10.59
C ALA A 93 -6.71 -2.70 -9.32
N SER A 94 -5.86 -1.78 -8.89
CA SER A 94 -6.15 -0.89 -7.76
C SER A 94 -7.32 0.05 -8.07
N GLY A 95 -7.37 0.62 -9.27
CA GLY A 95 -8.49 1.46 -9.71
C GLY A 95 -9.84 0.75 -9.62
N ARG A 96 -9.94 -0.47 -10.15
CA ARG A 96 -11.16 -1.28 -10.08
C ARG A 96 -11.58 -1.64 -8.65
N LEU A 97 -10.61 -1.90 -7.77
CA LEU A 97 -10.89 -2.14 -6.36
C LEU A 97 -11.51 -0.90 -5.72
N GLN A 98 -10.92 0.27 -5.93
CA GLN A 98 -11.39 1.53 -5.38
C GLN A 98 -12.79 1.90 -5.91
N GLU A 99 -13.07 1.66 -7.18
CA GLU A 99 -14.40 1.83 -7.76
C GLU A 99 -15.45 0.95 -7.05
N LYS A 100 -15.11 -0.33 -6.81
CA LYS A 100 -15.98 -1.25 -6.06
C LYS A 100 -16.22 -0.80 -4.62
N MET A 101 -15.21 -0.19 -4.01
CA MET A 101 -15.30 0.35 -2.65
C MET A 101 -16.11 1.65 -2.58
N GLY A 102 -16.46 2.25 -3.72
CA GLY A 102 -17.19 3.52 -3.78
C GLY A 102 -16.35 4.74 -3.42
N VAL A 103 -15.05 4.66 -3.62
CA VAL A 103 -14.12 5.76 -3.34
C VAL A 103 -14.27 6.86 -4.39
N CYS A 104 -14.24 8.11 -3.95
CA CYS A 104 -14.23 9.27 -4.84
C CYS A 104 -12.80 9.55 -5.33
N PHE A 105 -12.64 9.68 -6.64
CA PHE A 105 -11.37 10.03 -7.25
C PHE A 105 -11.24 11.55 -7.42
N ALA A 106 -10.07 12.09 -7.05
CA ALA A 106 -9.71 13.46 -7.40
C ALA A 106 -9.47 13.58 -8.92
N LYS A 107 -9.71 14.75 -9.46
CA LYS A 107 -9.47 15.01 -10.90
C LYS A 107 -8.01 15.29 -11.19
N GLU A 108 -7.32 15.89 -10.22
CA GLU A 108 -5.90 16.25 -10.33
C GLU A 108 -5.02 15.08 -9.93
N HIS A 109 -3.85 15.03 -10.55
CA HIS A 109 -2.79 14.11 -10.19
C HIS A 109 -1.83 14.73 -9.19
N VAL A 110 -1.24 13.91 -8.34
CA VAL A 110 -0.12 14.29 -7.47
C VAL A 110 1.17 13.70 -8.00
N PHE A 111 2.28 14.36 -7.71
CA PHE A 111 3.61 13.91 -8.10
C PHE A 111 4.44 13.72 -6.85
N TRP A 112 5.15 12.61 -6.79
CA TRP A 112 6.15 12.36 -5.77
C TRP A 112 7.50 12.82 -6.25
N LEU A 113 8.15 13.67 -5.45
CA LEU A 113 9.52 14.10 -5.66
C LEU A 113 10.39 13.52 -4.57
N SER A 114 11.43 12.79 -4.96
CA SER A 114 12.43 12.29 -4.04
C SER A 114 13.80 12.86 -4.39
N LYS A 115 14.60 13.12 -3.37
CA LYS A 115 15.99 13.52 -3.55
C LYS A 115 16.78 12.28 -3.95
N LEU A 116 17.21 12.23 -5.20
CA LEU A 116 18.09 11.19 -5.69
C LEU A 116 19.50 11.45 -5.14
N ARG A 117 20.03 10.50 -4.41
CA ARG A 117 21.44 10.43 -4.06
C ARG A 117 22.03 9.32 -4.92
N ASP A 118 23.06 9.63 -5.67
CA ASP A 118 23.93 8.66 -6.37
C ASP A 118 23.25 7.82 -7.49
N TRP A 119 22.17 8.34 -8.11
CA TRP A 119 21.55 7.69 -9.26
C TRP A 119 22.10 8.25 -10.58
N SER A 120 22.39 7.36 -11.52
CA SER A 120 22.67 7.73 -12.91
C SER A 120 21.35 8.15 -13.63
N LEU A 121 21.47 8.90 -14.71
CA LEU A 121 20.31 9.27 -15.55
C LEU A 121 19.56 8.04 -16.10
N GLU A 122 20.28 6.94 -16.33
CA GLU A 122 19.71 5.68 -16.81
C GLU A 122 18.85 4.99 -15.74
N GLU A 123 19.32 4.98 -14.50
CA GLU A 123 18.58 4.44 -13.36
C GLU A 123 17.34 5.30 -13.05
N ALA A 124 17.48 6.62 -13.13
CA ALA A 124 16.35 7.54 -12.95
C ALA A 124 15.25 7.33 -14.01
N THR A 125 15.63 7.02 -15.25
CA THR A 125 14.69 6.77 -16.34
C THR A 125 13.97 5.42 -16.18
N SER A 126 14.66 4.39 -15.67
CA SER A 126 14.07 3.07 -15.43
C SER A 126 13.14 3.04 -14.19
N ALA A 127 13.46 3.83 -13.17
CA ALA A 127 12.63 3.96 -11.95
C ALA A 127 11.26 4.61 -12.21
N HIS A 128 11.13 5.34 -13.33
CA HIS A 128 9.87 6.00 -13.70
C HIS A 128 8.76 5.02 -14.11
N VAL A 129 9.07 3.75 -14.35
CA VAL A 129 8.15 2.73 -14.85
C VAL A 129 7.59 1.85 -13.72
N GLY A 130 8.14 1.90 -12.51
CA GLY A 130 7.85 0.99 -11.41
C GLY A 130 7.24 1.58 -10.14
N GLY A 131 6.92 2.86 -10.12
CA GLY A 131 6.34 3.51 -8.94
C GLY A 131 4.89 3.09 -8.71
N GLY A 132 4.67 2.03 -7.98
CA GLY A 132 3.35 1.62 -7.51
C GLY A 132 2.96 2.33 -6.20
N LEU A 133 1.72 2.23 -5.85
CA LEU A 133 1.19 2.59 -4.53
C LEU A 133 2.05 2.11 -3.41
#